data_ca829abf6d9891bff3be31a05bab53b4
#
_entry.id   ca829abf6d9891bff3be31a05bab53b4
#
_cell.length_a   1.000
_cell.length_b   1.000
_cell.length_c   1.000
_cell.angle_alpha   90.00
_cell.angle_beta   90.00
_cell.angle_gamma   90.00
#
_symmetry.space_group_name_H-M   'P 1'
#
loop_
_entity.id
_entity.type
_entity.pdbx_description
1 polymer ?
#
loop_
_entity_poly.entity_id
_entity_poly.type
_entity_poly.pdbx_seq_one_letter_code
_entity_poly.pdbx_strand_id
1 'polypeptide(L)'
;GSRATLIVDTGLGIRNGETVLREVAKVSKNTEVYVATTHFHAEHTTGGVAFPANYKFIRPQAQQKDVEEFGASFFKMFESRSPEMATLMKDSDYPRAEILFERDYTLDLGGVRVQLSWLGPTHTRGDTAIFVEGENVLFSGDLAMKQLFPAFASPYGDANVWLASLDKLDAMRPKVVVGS
;
A
#
# COMPACT_ATOMS: atom_id res chain seq x y z
N GLY A 1 -8.15 12.76 -9.17
CA GLY A 1 -7.88 13.97 -9.97
C GLY A 1 -8.62 13.99 -11.28
N SER A 2 -8.50 15.08 -12.04
CA SER A 2 -9.20 15.22 -13.33
C SER A 2 -8.57 14.38 -14.46
N ARG A 3 -7.30 13.98 -14.32
CA ARG A 3 -6.55 13.25 -15.36
C ARG A 3 -6.31 11.79 -15.00
N ALA A 4 -6.00 11.51 -13.75
CA ALA A 4 -5.63 10.19 -13.30
C ALA A 4 -6.25 9.84 -11.94
N THR A 5 -6.27 8.55 -11.62
CA THR A 5 -6.73 7.99 -10.35
C THR A 5 -5.59 7.28 -9.66
N LEU A 6 -5.48 7.43 -8.34
CA LEU A 6 -4.63 6.61 -7.50
C LEU A 6 -5.51 5.68 -6.67
N ILE A 7 -5.17 4.41 -6.66
CA ILE A 7 -5.71 3.39 -5.75
C ILE A 7 -4.64 3.14 -4.69
N VAL A 8 -5.05 3.16 -3.43
CA VAL A 8 -4.19 2.84 -2.28
C VAL A 8 -4.64 1.53 -1.68
N ASP A 9 -3.74 0.58 -1.65
CA ASP A 9 -3.95 -0.82 -1.26
C ASP A 9 -5.01 -1.56 -2.10
N THR A 10 -4.87 -2.86 -2.22
CA THR A 10 -5.67 -3.66 -3.16
C THR A 10 -6.50 -4.74 -2.50
N GLY A 11 -6.30 -4.95 -1.20
CA GLY A 11 -6.93 -6.03 -0.45
C GLY A 11 -6.29 -7.40 -0.68
N LEU A 12 -6.81 -8.39 0.03
CA LEU A 12 -6.34 -9.78 0.00
C LEU A 12 -6.97 -10.54 -1.17
N GLY A 13 -6.15 -10.97 -2.12
CA GLY A 13 -6.56 -11.86 -3.19
C GLY A 13 -7.47 -11.24 -4.25
N ILE A 14 -7.70 -11.96 -5.33
CA ILE A 14 -8.40 -11.52 -6.54
C ILE A 14 -9.78 -10.94 -6.22
N ARG A 15 -10.55 -11.63 -5.38
CA ARG A 15 -11.94 -11.22 -5.03
C ARG A 15 -12.00 -9.82 -4.41
N ASN A 16 -11.03 -9.48 -3.55
CA ASN A 16 -10.98 -8.14 -2.96
C ASN A 16 -10.51 -7.11 -3.98
N GLY A 17 -9.53 -7.46 -4.82
CA GLY A 17 -9.12 -6.61 -5.93
C GLY A 17 -10.27 -6.27 -6.89
N GLU A 18 -11.09 -7.24 -7.26
CA GLU A 18 -12.31 -7.01 -8.06
C GLU A 18 -13.31 -6.09 -7.35
N THR A 19 -13.41 -6.20 -6.03
CA THR A 19 -14.27 -5.30 -5.23
C THR A 19 -13.73 -3.88 -5.30
N VAL A 20 -12.43 -3.68 -5.13
CA VAL A 20 -11.79 -2.36 -5.29
C VAL A 20 -12.08 -1.79 -6.68
N LEU A 21 -11.92 -2.58 -7.75
CA LEU A 21 -12.22 -2.13 -9.11
C LEU A 21 -13.68 -1.68 -9.29
N ARG A 22 -14.63 -2.44 -8.73
CA ARG A 22 -16.05 -2.06 -8.77
C ARG A 22 -16.33 -0.74 -8.06
N GLU A 23 -15.68 -0.50 -6.91
CA GLU A 23 -15.85 0.76 -6.17
C GLU A 23 -15.18 1.93 -6.90
N VAL A 24 -13.99 1.74 -7.43
CA VAL A 24 -13.30 2.75 -8.25
C VAL A 24 -14.14 3.16 -9.46
N ALA A 25 -14.75 2.20 -10.15
CA ALA A 25 -15.59 2.47 -11.33
C ALA A 25 -16.84 3.32 -11.04
N LYS A 26 -17.28 3.40 -9.76
CA LYS A 26 -18.39 4.28 -9.35
C LYS A 26 -17.98 5.74 -9.24
N VAL A 27 -16.69 6.00 -8.90
CA VAL A 27 -16.21 7.34 -8.54
C VAL A 27 -15.22 7.93 -9.56
N SER A 28 -14.66 7.11 -10.46
CA SER A 28 -13.73 7.56 -11.47
C SER A 28 -13.98 6.92 -12.84
N LYS A 29 -13.73 7.70 -13.89
CA LYS A 29 -13.73 7.27 -15.30
C LYS A 29 -12.37 7.44 -15.96
N ASN A 30 -11.35 7.77 -15.18
CA ASN A 30 -10.00 7.94 -15.68
C ASN A 30 -9.46 6.61 -16.22
N THR A 31 -8.79 6.66 -17.36
CA THR A 31 -8.10 5.52 -17.98
C THR A 31 -6.65 5.42 -17.52
N GLU A 32 -6.07 6.52 -17.04
CA GLU A 32 -4.76 6.53 -16.40
C GLU A 32 -4.95 6.21 -14.91
N VAL A 33 -4.48 5.04 -14.46
CA VAL A 33 -4.63 4.57 -13.09
C VAL A 33 -3.28 4.16 -12.53
N TYR A 34 -2.99 4.69 -11.36
CA TYR A 34 -1.85 4.32 -10.54
C TYR A 34 -2.31 3.51 -9.34
N VAL A 35 -1.48 2.58 -8.90
CA VAL A 35 -1.71 1.76 -7.71
C VAL A 35 -0.49 1.84 -6.82
N ALA A 36 -0.69 2.23 -5.58
CA ALA A 36 0.36 2.21 -4.58
C ALA A 36 -0.09 1.38 -3.38
N THR A 37 0.83 0.66 -2.75
CA THR A 37 0.56 -0.11 -1.54
C THR A 37 1.34 0.48 -0.37
N THR A 38 0.70 0.54 0.79
CA THR A 38 1.32 1.07 2.01
C THR A 38 2.50 0.22 2.44
N HIS A 39 2.40 -1.11 2.27
CA HIS A 39 3.48 -2.06 2.47
C HIS A 39 3.21 -3.38 1.72
N PHE A 40 4.13 -4.35 1.81
CA PHE A 40 4.11 -5.55 0.97
C PHE A 40 3.16 -6.66 1.45
N HIS A 41 2.58 -6.60 2.63
CA HIS A 41 1.76 -7.69 3.16
C HIS A 41 0.63 -8.09 2.20
N ALA A 42 0.25 -9.36 2.25
CA ALA A 42 -0.66 -9.96 1.28
C ALA A 42 -2.03 -9.27 1.26
N GLU A 43 -2.55 -8.85 2.43
CA GLU A 43 -3.83 -8.16 2.60
C GLU A 43 -3.87 -6.76 2.02
N HIS A 44 -2.72 -6.15 1.73
CA HIS A 44 -2.60 -4.84 1.10
C HIS A 44 -2.29 -4.93 -0.40
N THR A 45 -1.71 -6.04 -0.84
CA THR A 45 -1.04 -6.09 -2.16
C THR A 45 -1.64 -7.09 -3.13
N THR A 46 -2.03 -8.29 -2.68
CA THR A 46 -2.31 -9.43 -3.57
C THR A 46 -3.60 -9.32 -4.38
N GLY A 47 -4.52 -8.43 -4.00
CA GLY A 47 -5.68 -8.12 -4.83
C GLY A 47 -5.33 -7.45 -6.15
N GLY A 48 -4.14 -6.86 -6.24
CA GLY A 48 -3.68 -6.15 -7.44
C GLY A 48 -3.54 -7.02 -8.69
N VAL A 49 -3.45 -8.34 -8.57
CA VAL A 49 -3.43 -9.26 -9.73
C VAL A 49 -4.75 -9.24 -10.53
N ALA A 50 -5.85 -8.81 -9.91
CA ALA A 50 -7.13 -8.62 -10.59
C ALA A 50 -7.17 -7.36 -11.48
N PHE A 51 -6.17 -6.49 -11.37
CA PHE A 51 -6.20 -5.18 -12.02
C PHE A 51 -5.77 -5.28 -13.48
N PRO A 52 -6.32 -4.42 -14.36
CA PRO A 52 -5.91 -4.35 -15.75
C PRO A 52 -4.40 -4.12 -15.90
N ALA A 53 -3.80 -4.76 -16.91
CA ALA A 53 -2.36 -4.69 -17.17
C ALA A 53 -1.81 -3.29 -17.50
N ASN A 54 -2.69 -2.34 -17.82
CA ASN A 54 -2.31 -0.95 -18.08
C ASN A 54 -2.30 -0.08 -16.80
N TYR A 55 -2.67 -0.62 -15.63
CA TYR A 55 -2.53 0.07 -14.34
C TYR A 55 -1.06 0.06 -13.92
N LYS A 56 -0.59 1.20 -13.42
CA LYS A 56 0.82 1.40 -13.08
C LYS A 56 1.03 1.24 -11.57
N PHE A 57 1.65 0.14 -11.18
CA PHE A 57 2.01 -0.09 -9.78
C PHE A 57 3.27 0.69 -9.41
N ILE A 58 3.21 1.39 -8.27
CA ILE A 58 4.28 2.25 -7.73
C ILE A 58 4.61 1.79 -6.33
N ARG A 59 5.90 1.56 -6.04
CA ARG A 59 6.37 1.28 -4.68
C ARG A 59 7.81 1.73 -4.48
N PRO A 60 8.27 1.93 -3.22
CA PRO A 60 9.69 2.16 -2.98
C PRO A 60 10.51 0.88 -3.23
N GLN A 61 11.76 1.06 -3.62
CA GLN A 61 12.71 -0.06 -3.81
C GLN A 61 12.80 -0.95 -2.55
N ALA A 62 12.68 -0.36 -1.36
CA ALA A 62 12.69 -1.10 -0.10
C ALA A 62 11.51 -2.08 -0.01
N GLN A 63 10.30 -1.67 -0.42
CA GLN A 63 9.13 -2.56 -0.46
C GLN A 63 9.27 -3.65 -1.53
N GLN A 64 9.88 -3.33 -2.68
CA GLN A 64 10.17 -4.33 -3.71
C GLN A 64 11.11 -5.42 -3.17
N LYS A 65 12.13 -5.04 -2.40
CA LYS A 65 13.02 -5.99 -1.73
C LYS A 65 12.28 -6.86 -0.70
N ASP A 66 11.30 -6.32 0.01
CA ASP A 66 10.46 -7.12 0.92
C ASP A 66 9.64 -8.16 0.16
N VAL A 67 9.06 -7.80 -0.98
CA VAL A 67 8.35 -8.76 -1.85
C VAL A 67 9.29 -9.87 -2.32
N GLU A 68 10.48 -9.54 -2.78
CA GLU A 68 11.47 -10.49 -3.29
C GLU A 68 11.99 -11.43 -2.19
N GLU A 69 12.23 -10.93 -0.99
CA GLU A 69 12.82 -11.68 0.12
C GLU A 69 11.77 -12.46 0.93
N PHE A 70 10.62 -11.86 1.19
CA PHE A 70 9.62 -12.41 2.11
C PHE A 70 8.27 -12.72 1.47
N GLY A 71 7.99 -12.22 0.27
CA GLY A 71 6.66 -12.35 -0.35
C GLY A 71 6.14 -13.79 -0.35
N ALA A 72 6.94 -14.74 -0.81
CA ALA A 72 6.53 -16.14 -0.87
C ALA A 72 6.23 -16.76 0.52
N SER A 73 7.01 -16.40 1.55
CA SER A 73 6.80 -16.91 2.91
C SER A 73 5.57 -16.30 3.56
N PHE A 74 5.35 -14.99 3.38
CA PHE A 74 4.14 -14.31 3.85
C PHE A 74 2.89 -14.80 3.14
N PHE A 75 2.96 -15.04 1.84
CA PHE A 75 1.86 -15.61 1.08
C PHE A 75 1.42 -16.96 1.69
N LYS A 76 2.37 -17.89 1.87
CA LYS A 76 2.12 -19.20 2.50
C LYS A 76 1.60 -19.08 3.92
N MET A 77 2.11 -18.12 4.70
CA MET A 77 1.63 -17.88 6.07
C MET A 77 0.16 -17.48 6.06
N PHE A 78 -0.26 -16.56 5.18
CA PHE A 78 -1.67 -16.16 5.05
C PHE A 78 -2.54 -17.31 4.56
N GLU A 79 -2.11 -18.00 3.51
CA GLU A 79 -2.82 -19.15 2.93
C GLU A 79 -3.06 -20.24 3.98
N SER A 80 -2.10 -20.50 4.87
CA SER A 80 -2.19 -21.54 5.89
C SER A 80 -3.05 -21.19 7.11
N ARG A 81 -3.51 -19.95 7.25
CA ARG A 81 -4.29 -19.52 8.43
C ARG A 81 -5.66 -20.20 8.54
N SER A 82 -6.33 -20.42 7.40
CA SER A 82 -7.59 -21.15 7.34
C SER A 82 -7.95 -21.57 5.90
N PRO A 83 -8.89 -22.52 5.72
CA PRO A 83 -9.41 -22.86 4.39
C PRO A 83 -10.02 -21.68 3.62
N GLU A 84 -10.63 -20.74 4.34
CA GLU A 84 -11.20 -19.50 3.77
C GLU A 84 -10.08 -18.60 3.22
N MET A 85 -8.98 -18.44 3.97
CA MET A 85 -7.79 -17.70 3.52
C MET A 85 -7.16 -18.35 2.30
N ALA A 86 -6.99 -19.68 2.30
CA ALA A 86 -6.51 -20.42 1.14
C ALA A 86 -7.38 -20.18 -0.10
N THR A 87 -8.70 -20.14 0.09
CA THR A 87 -9.66 -19.87 -0.99
C THR A 87 -9.55 -18.43 -1.51
N LEU A 88 -9.41 -17.46 -0.61
CA LEU A 88 -9.25 -16.05 -0.99
C LEU A 88 -7.95 -15.77 -1.75
N MET A 89 -6.87 -16.47 -1.37
CA MET A 89 -5.54 -16.29 -1.96
C MET A 89 -5.31 -17.12 -3.21
N LYS A 90 -6.22 -18.02 -3.54
CA LYS A 90 -6.09 -18.88 -4.72
C LYS A 90 -5.86 -18.04 -5.98
N ASP A 91 -4.89 -18.44 -6.79
CA ASP A 91 -4.49 -17.79 -8.05
C ASP A 91 -4.04 -16.31 -7.88
N SER A 92 -3.75 -15.90 -6.64
CA SER A 92 -3.20 -14.58 -6.32
C SER A 92 -1.68 -14.59 -6.30
N ASP A 93 -1.09 -13.41 -6.47
CA ASP A 93 0.37 -13.20 -6.37
C ASP A 93 0.63 -11.71 -6.08
N TYR A 94 1.90 -11.36 -5.93
CA TYR A 94 2.33 -9.97 -5.81
C TYR A 94 2.44 -9.34 -7.21
N PRO A 95 1.68 -8.26 -7.51
CA PRO A 95 1.80 -7.60 -8.80
C PRO A 95 3.20 -6.97 -8.95
N ARG A 96 3.70 -7.00 -10.19
CA ARG A 96 4.94 -6.32 -10.55
C ARG A 96 4.76 -4.80 -10.44
N ALA A 97 5.76 -4.11 -9.90
CA ALA A 97 5.79 -2.64 -9.96
C ALA A 97 6.49 -2.16 -11.24
N GLU A 98 5.85 -1.23 -11.93
CA GLU A 98 6.42 -0.53 -13.09
C GLU A 98 7.26 0.66 -12.68
N ILE A 99 6.91 1.28 -11.55
CA ILE A 99 7.59 2.47 -11.04
C ILE A 99 8.17 2.15 -9.67
N LEU A 100 9.50 2.24 -9.59
CA LEU A 100 10.24 2.10 -8.33
C LEU A 100 10.88 3.44 -7.97
N PHE A 101 10.76 3.84 -6.70
CA PHE A 101 11.41 5.06 -6.20
C PHE A 101 12.28 4.76 -4.96
N GLU A 102 13.17 5.67 -4.61
CA GLU A 102 14.10 5.47 -3.48
C GLU A 102 13.52 5.99 -2.16
N ARG A 103 13.12 7.26 -2.11
CA ARG A 103 12.65 7.92 -0.88
C ARG A 103 11.27 8.53 -1.01
N ASP A 104 11.10 9.38 -2.00
CA ASP A 104 9.87 10.12 -2.23
C ASP A 104 9.47 10.06 -3.70
N TYR A 105 8.19 10.03 -3.95
CA TYR A 105 7.62 10.12 -5.28
C TYR A 105 6.37 11.00 -5.26
N THR A 106 6.28 11.93 -6.19
CA THR A 106 5.11 12.82 -6.29
C THR A 106 4.31 12.50 -7.54
N LEU A 107 3.01 12.29 -7.35
CA LEU A 107 2.03 12.16 -8.42
C LEU A 107 1.19 13.43 -8.53
N ASP A 108 1.04 13.94 -9.74
CA ASP A 108 -0.02 14.90 -10.08
C ASP A 108 -1.12 14.15 -10.85
N LEU A 109 -2.29 14.05 -10.24
CA LEU A 109 -3.45 13.35 -10.79
C LEU A 109 -4.38 14.30 -11.61
N GLY A 110 -3.91 15.49 -11.89
CA GLY A 110 -4.71 16.55 -12.51
C GLY A 110 -5.47 17.37 -11.44
N GLY A 111 -4.74 18.31 -10.82
CA GLY A 111 -5.25 19.18 -9.75
C GLY A 111 -5.28 18.52 -8.35
N VAL A 112 -4.95 17.25 -8.24
CA VAL A 112 -4.72 16.56 -6.97
C VAL A 112 -3.29 16.07 -6.94
N ARG A 113 -2.51 16.58 -6.01
CA ARG A 113 -1.11 16.21 -5.79
C ARG A 113 -1.01 15.21 -4.64
N VAL A 114 -0.28 14.12 -4.87
CA VAL A 114 -0.08 13.07 -3.89
C VAL A 114 1.41 12.82 -3.71
N GLN A 115 1.84 12.84 -2.46
CA GLN A 115 3.20 12.49 -2.08
C GLN A 115 3.23 11.05 -1.52
N LEU A 116 4.08 10.21 -2.08
CA LEU A 116 4.42 8.90 -1.56
C LEU A 116 5.79 9.00 -0.91
N SER A 117 5.91 8.66 0.37
CA SER A 117 7.17 8.77 1.12
C SER A 117 7.53 7.43 1.76
N TRP A 118 8.72 6.93 1.44
CA TRP A 118 9.30 5.82 2.18
C TRP A 118 9.72 6.30 3.58
N LEU A 119 9.19 5.63 4.60
CA LEU A 119 9.38 6.03 6.00
C LEU A 119 10.56 5.35 6.69
N GLY A 120 11.19 4.40 6.01
CA GLY A 120 12.23 3.57 6.60
C GLY A 120 11.67 2.25 7.15
N PRO A 121 12.53 1.42 7.77
CA PRO A 121 12.13 0.11 8.29
C PRO A 121 11.35 0.28 9.60
N THR A 122 10.04 0.30 9.50
CA THR A 122 9.10 0.44 10.62
C THR A 122 8.36 -0.87 10.87
N HIS A 123 7.11 -1.03 10.46
CA HIS A 123 6.38 -2.29 10.52
C HIS A 123 6.99 -3.34 9.55
N THR A 124 7.30 -2.89 8.33
CA THR A 124 8.11 -3.60 7.34
C THR A 124 9.32 -2.75 6.93
N ARG A 125 10.20 -3.25 6.05
CA ARG A 125 11.29 -2.45 5.50
C ARG A 125 10.79 -1.35 4.58
N GLY A 126 9.71 -1.63 3.85
CA GLY A 126 9.22 -0.82 2.75
C GLY A 126 8.00 0.03 3.05
N ASP A 127 7.71 0.34 4.32
CA ASP A 127 6.54 1.12 4.69
C ASP A 127 6.50 2.49 4.02
N THR A 128 5.34 2.80 3.47
CA THR A 128 5.10 3.98 2.64
C THR A 128 3.89 4.74 3.15
N ALA A 129 4.10 6.01 3.51
CA ALA A 129 3.00 6.94 3.72
C ALA A 129 2.57 7.55 2.39
N ILE A 130 1.27 7.72 2.22
CA ILE A 130 0.69 8.32 1.01
C ILE A 130 -0.17 9.50 1.45
N PHE A 131 0.28 10.72 1.15
CA PHE A 131 -0.34 11.96 1.58
C PHE A 131 -0.97 12.71 0.40
N VAL A 132 -2.27 12.96 0.49
CA VAL A 132 -3.02 13.75 -0.49
C VAL A 132 -2.96 15.21 -0.07
N GLU A 133 -2.15 15.99 -0.77
CA GLU A 133 -2.00 17.43 -0.52
C GLU A 133 -3.31 18.17 -0.82
N GLY A 134 -3.55 19.26 -0.10
CA GLY A 134 -4.78 20.05 -0.23
C GLY A 134 -5.95 19.50 0.60
N GLU A 135 -6.27 18.24 0.47
CA GLU A 135 -7.29 17.57 1.28
C GLU A 135 -6.76 17.16 2.67
N ASN A 136 -5.44 17.08 2.83
CA ASN A 136 -4.75 16.65 4.05
C ASN A 136 -5.20 15.26 4.53
N VAL A 137 -5.33 14.31 3.59
CA VAL A 137 -5.64 12.91 3.86
C VAL A 137 -4.34 12.12 3.82
N LEU A 138 -4.06 11.37 4.88
CA LEU A 138 -2.91 10.51 5.02
C LEU A 138 -3.34 9.04 5.05
N PHE A 139 -2.80 8.23 4.16
CA PHE A 139 -2.85 6.77 4.25
C PHE A 139 -1.56 6.30 4.92
N SER A 140 -1.68 5.70 6.10
CA SER A 140 -0.55 5.28 6.93
C SER A 140 -0.29 3.78 6.92
N GLY A 141 -1.21 2.98 6.37
CA GLY A 141 -1.14 1.53 6.51
C GLY A 141 -1.00 1.13 7.98
N ASP A 142 -0.15 0.15 8.24
CA ASP A 142 0.07 -0.41 9.57
C ASP A 142 1.00 0.42 10.48
N LEU A 143 1.44 1.59 10.01
CA LEU A 143 2.18 2.51 10.87
C LEU A 143 1.32 3.13 11.97
N ALA A 144 0.08 3.49 11.64
CA ALA A 144 -0.87 4.06 12.58
C ALA A 144 -2.18 3.26 12.54
N MET A 145 -2.27 2.29 13.42
CA MET A 145 -3.42 1.39 13.56
C MET A 145 -4.29 1.80 14.75
N LYS A 146 -5.59 1.72 14.58
CA LYS A 146 -6.54 1.94 15.66
C LYS A 146 -6.79 0.64 16.41
N GLN A 147 -6.59 0.65 17.75
CA GLN A 147 -6.88 -0.48 18.65
C GLN A 147 -6.01 -1.75 18.44
N LEU A 148 -4.90 -1.63 17.72
CA LEU A 148 -3.91 -2.68 17.58
C LEU A 148 -2.56 -2.18 18.11
N PHE A 149 -1.72 -3.11 18.60
CA PHE A 149 -0.36 -2.72 18.94
C PHE A 149 0.56 -2.74 17.75
N PRO A 150 1.62 -1.89 17.75
CA PRO A 150 2.70 -1.96 16.79
C PRO A 150 3.28 -3.38 16.73
N ALA A 151 3.32 -3.95 15.54
CA ALA A 151 3.94 -5.25 15.29
C ALA A 151 5.12 -5.07 14.33
N PHE A 152 6.27 -5.61 14.71
CA PHE A 152 7.41 -5.70 13.80
C PHE A 152 7.26 -6.97 12.98
N ALA A 153 6.76 -6.83 11.78
CA ALA A 153 6.51 -7.95 10.88
C ALA A 153 7.71 -8.29 9.99
N SER A 154 8.80 -7.57 10.15
CA SER A 154 10.06 -7.76 9.43
C SER A 154 11.23 -7.75 10.41
N PRO A 155 12.29 -8.55 10.19
CA PRO A 155 13.51 -8.49 11.00
C PRO A 155 14.25 -7.16 10.88
N TYR A 156 13.85 -6.31 9.95
CA TYR A 156 14.43 -4.98 9.73
C TYR A 156 13.71 -3.87 10.49
N GLY A 157 12.57 -4.16 11.14
CA GLY A 157 11.80 -3.17 11.87
C GLY A 157 12.61 -2.54 13.03
N ASP A 158 12.57 -1.21 13.12
CA ASP A 158 13.28 -0.43 14.14
C ASP A 158 12.30 0.51 14.86
N ALA A 159 12.21 0.38 16.18
CA ALA A 159 11.30 1.17 17.00
C ALA A 159 11.63 2.67 16.97
N ASN A 160 12.91 3.04 16.92
CA ASN A 160 13.30 4.46 16.87
C ASN A 160 12.95 5.07 15.51
N VAL A 161 13.15 4.30 14.42
CA VAL A 161 12.70 4.72 13.09
C VAL A 161 11.19 4.86 13.05
N TRP A 162 10.46 3.94 13.68
CA TRP A 162 9.00 4.01 13.75
C TRP A 162 8.53 5.27 14.49
N LEU A 163 9.06 5.54 15.68
CA LEU A 163 8.72 6.74 16.44
C LEU A 163 9.03 8.01 15.66
N ALA A 164 10.24 8.12 15.09
CA ALA A 164 10.62 9.25 14.26
C ALA A 164 9.72 9.41 13.00
N SER A 165 9.17 8.30 12.49
CA SER A 165 8.24 8.32 11.36
C SER A 165 6.87 8.82 11.79
N LEU A 166 6.37 8.43 12.96
CA LEU A 166 5.14 8.98 13.53
C LEU A 166 5.23 10.49 13.74
N ASP A 167 6.37 10.99 14.25
CA ASP A 167 6.61 12.43 14.40
C ASP A 167 6.56 13.16 13.04
N LYS A 168 7.11 12.56 11.98
CA LYS A 168 7.04 13.11 10.62
C LYS A 168 5.59 13.16 10.11
N LEU A 169 4.82 12.10 10.34
CA LEU A 169 3.42 12.04 9.93
C LEU A 169 2.57 13.06 10.67
N ASP A 170 2.79 13.23 11.97
CA ASP A 170 2.11 14.26 12.78
C ASP A 170 2.44 15.68 12.30
N ALA A 171 3.69 15.92 11.94
CA ALA A 171 4.14 17.21 11.39
C ALA A 171 3.46 17.58 10.06
N MET A 172 2.95 16.62 9.29
CA MET A 172 2.14 16.86 8.08
C MET A 172 0.75 17.43 8.42
N ARG A 173 0.32 17.35 9.67
CA ARG A 173 -0.99 17.81 10.18
C ARG A 173 -2.16 17.26 9.35
N PRO A 174 -2.27 15.94 9.18
CA PRO A 174 -3.37 15.36 8.42
C PRO A 174 -4.70 15.65 9.11
N LYS A 175 -5.72 15.99 8.33
CA LYS A 175 -7.10 16.12 8.84
C LYS A 175 -7.76 14.76 9.00
N VAL A 176 -7.37 13.80 8.15
CA VAL A 176 -7.88 12.44 8.16
C VAL A 176 -6.68 11.49 8.03
N VAL A 177 -6.65 10.49 8.89
CA VAL A 177 -5.70 9.37 8.79
C VAL A 177 -6.49 8.11 8.45
N VAL A 178 -6.11 7.46 7.36
CA VAL A 178 -6.60 6.16 6.94
C VAL A 178 -5.52 5.14 7.29
N GLY A 179 -5.71 4.45 8.39
CA GLY A 179 -4.87 3.34 8.85
C GLY A 179 -5.56 2.00 8.64
N SER A 180 -4.93 0.95 9.11
CA SER A 180 -5.50 -0.41 9.13
C SER A 180 -6.31 -0.66 10.38
#